data_42e6760696ad9a61ec3018830b9e0904
#
_entry.id   42e6760696ad9a61ec3018830b9e0904
#
_cell.length_a   1.000
_cell.length_b   1.000
_cell.length_c   1.000
_cell.angle_alpha   90.00
_cell.angle_beta   90.00
_cell.angle_gamma   90.00
#
_symmetry.space_group_name_H-M   'P 1'
#
loop_
_entity.id
_entity.type
_entity.pdbx_description
1 polymer ?
#
loop_
_entity_poly.entity_id
_entity_poly.type
_entity_poly.pdbx_seq_one_letter_code
_entity_poly.pdbx_strand_id
1 'polypeptide(L)'
;MFSVKNIPSTTSVLSTYTTFTASAMLARSVVREVQAITAQVIPEQLQNLLLSKLRGFCSTSSQMTLLINEYEGYCLNELYEASTTYLQTKITASMKRLKVSKAPRDNKVTVTIQRGEKVLDMYEGIQLKWEMCYVEKKEMNHQGNDENKVFELSFHNKCMEMVINSYLPYVIEMSKAIKEEKKVVKLLSLGHFGEDSDGTWGSTNLDHPATFDKLAIDPAVKKEILDDLDRFVRRRDYYKRVGKAWKRGYLLYGPPGTGKSSLIAAMANYLKFDVYDLELTSIYDNSELRRLLVSTKNRSMVVIEDIDCSIDLQNRQDERSGPGTDNKITLSGLLNFIDGLWSSCGDERIIVFTTNYKDKLDPALLRPGRMDMHIHMSYCTPSGFRVLASNYLCITHHNLFDEIDELMVEVEVTPAEVAEELMKSEDTDIALEGLIEFLRDKKVRSEDRDSDRKEAGLDR
;
A
#
# COMPACT_ATOMS: atom_id res chain seq x y z
N MET A 1 -17.40 46.65 7.20
CA MET A 1 -17.56 47.55 8.37
C MET A 1 -17.72 46.67 9.62
N PHE A 2 -16.63 46.24 10.23
CA PHE A 2 -16.64 45.47 11.46
C PHE A 2 -16.43 46.46 12.62
N SER A 3 -17.39 46.50 13.54
CA SER A 3 -17.43 47.41 14.68
C SER A 3 -16.42 46.96 15.74
N VAL A 4 -15.36 47.73 15.91
CA VAL A 4 -14.40 47.62 17.03
C VAL A 4 -14.99 48.30 18.25
N LYS A 5 -15.82 47.59 19.02
CA LYS A 5 -16.27 48.01 20.35
C LYS A 5 -16.23 46.80 21.27
N ASN A 6 -15.22 46.83 22.15
CA ASN A 6 -15.04 46.18 23.45
C ASN A 6 -13.64 45.57 23.60
N ILE A 7 -12.61 46.41 23.45
CA ILE A 7 -11.31 46.08 24.04
C ILE A 7 -11.30 46.70 25.44
N PRO A 8 -11.23 45.92 26.53
CA PRO A 8 -11.12 46.47 27.88
C PRO A 8 -9.85 47.31 27.98
N SER A 9 -9.93 48.48 28.59
CA SER A 9 -8.80 49.39 28.75
C SER A 9 -7.65 48.71 29.48
N THR A 10 -6.41 48.98 29.12
CA THR A 10 -5.21 48.41 29.75
C THR A 10 -5.20 48.59 31.28
N THR A 11 -5.84 49.64 31.79
CA THR A 11 -6.04 49.91 33.24
C THR A 11 -6.99 48.93 33.88
N SER A 12 -8.05 48.48 33.21
CA SER A 12 -9.00 47.49 33.77
C SER A 12 -8.40 46.06 33.78
N VAL A 13 -7.60 45.70 32.80
CA VAL A 13 -6.88 44.42 32.76
C VAL A 13 -5.81 44.37 33.85
N LEU A 14 -5.07 45.52 34.05
CA LEU A 14 -4.05 45.58 35.09
C LEU A 14 -4.65 45.53 36.48
N SER A 15 -5.80 46.20 36.76
CA SER A 15 -6.49 46.14 38.03
C SER A 15 -7.05 44.74 38.33
N THR A 16 -7.56 44.02 37.34
CA THR A 16 -8.02 42.64 37.49
C THR A 16 -6.84 41.69 37.76
N TYR A 17 -5.71 41.87 37.09
CA TYR A 17 -4.52 41.09 37.34
C TYR A 17 -3.92 41.35 38.72
N THR A 18 -3.86 42.62 39.20
CA THR A 18 -3.37 42.94 40.54
C THR A 18 -4.28 42.44 41.63
N THR A 19 -5.62 42.48 41.45
CA THR A 19 -6.57 41.90 42.41
C THR A 19 -6.47 40.37 42.45
N PHE A 20 -6.28 39.72 41.31
CA PHE A 20 -6.10 38.27 41.24
C PHE A 20 -4.78 37.83 41.91
N THR A 21 -3.67 38.52 41.64
CA THR A 21 -2.36 38.22 42.27
C THR A 21 -2.38 38.51 43.77
N ALA A 22 -3.02 39.58 44.23
CA ALA A 22 -3.17 39.89 45.65
C ALA A 22 -4.05 38.83 46.34
N SER A 23 -5.16 38.39 45.75
CA SER A 23 -6.02 37.33 46.29
C SER A 23 -5.28 35.99 46.35
N ALA A 24 -4.47 35.67 45.36
CA ALA A 24 -3.65 34.46 45.33
C ALA A 24 -2.52 34.49 46.38
N MET A 25 -1.93 35.65 46.61
CA MET A 25 -0.94 35.83 47.70
C MET A 25 -1.57 35.72 49.09
N LEU A 26 -2.74 36.33 49.31
CA LEU A 26 -3.48 36.21 50.57
C LEU A 26 -3.93 34.76 50.81
N ALA A 27 -4.43 34.06 49.81
CA ALA A 27 -4.76 32.64 49.92
C ALA A 27 -3.53 31.79 50.27
N ARG A 28 -2.37 32.07 49.67
CA ARG A 28 -1.11 31.38 50.01
C ARG A 28 -0.61 31.68 51.41
N SER A 29 -0.78 32.93 51.93
CA SER A 29 -0.36 33.26 53.29
C SER A 29 -1.28 32.60 54.32
N VAL A 30 -2.59 32.61 54.09
CA VAL A 30 -3.57 31.90 54.96
C VAL A 30 -3.31 30.38 54.96
N VAL A 31 -3.03 29.78 53.83
CA VAL A 31 -2.69 28.35 53.76
C VAL A 31 -1.40 28.05 54.52
N ARG A 32 -0.38 28.90 54.44
CA ARG A 32 0.87 28.75 55.19
C ARG A 32 0.68 28.93 56.70
N GLU A 33 -0.11 29.91 57.13
CA GLU A 33 -0.42 30.11 58.55
C GLU A 33 -1.24 28.94 59.12
N VAL A 34 -2.25 28.46 58.39
CA VAL A 34 -3.01 27.28 58.75
C VAL A 34 -2.11 26.03 58.80
N GLN A 35 -1.19 25.87 57.87
CA GLN A 35 -0.19 24.78 57.93
C GLN A 35 0.75 24.89 59.10
N ALA A 36 1.19 26.09 59.45
CA ALA A 36 2.07 26.29 60.62
C ALA A 36 1.35 26.03 61.95
N ILE A 37 0.08 26.43 62.09
CA ILE A 37 -0.73 26.17 63.28
C ILE A 37 -1.11 24.68 63.38
N THR A 38 -1.42 24.02 62.26
CA THR A 38 -1.74 22.58 62.26
C THR A 38 -0.51 21.72 62.53
N ALA A 39 0.70 22.14 62.16
CA ALA A 39 1.93 21.43 62.46
C ALA A 39 2.30 21.45 63.97
N GLN A 40 1.84 22.47 64.71
CA GLN A 40 2.12 22.60 66.16
C GLN A 40 1.09 21.92 67.08
N VAL A 41 -0.14 21.68 66.60
CA VAL A 41 -1.26 21.26 67.47
C VAL A 41 -1.76 19.85 67.17
N ILE A 42 -1.46 19.28 66.04
CA ILE A 42 -1.99 17.96 65.63
C ILE A 42 -0.86 16.93 65.51
N PRO A 43 -0.95 15.78 66.20
CA PRO A 43 0.01 14.69 66.06
C PRO A 43 0.13 14.20 64.62
N GLU A 44 1.36 13.82 64.17
CA GLU A 44 1.62 13.40 62.77
C GLU A 44 0.69 12.30 62.22
N GLN A 45 0.22 11.40 63.10
CA GLN A 45 -0.74 10.35 62.74
C GLN A 45 -2.11 10.89 62.34
N LEU A 46 -2.57 11.96 63.01
CA LEU A 46 -3.81 12.64 62.65
C LEU A 46 -3.67 13.57 61.43
N GLN A 47 -2.51 14.17 61.21
CA GLN A 47 -2.20 14.93 60.00
C GLN A 47 -2.27 14.04 58.74
N ASN A 48 -1.68 12.84 58.81
CA ASN A 48 -1.71 11.87 57.72
C ASN A 48 -3.11 11.34 57.43
N LEU A 49 -3.92 11.18 58.48
CA LEU A 49 -5.34 10.75 58.32
C LEU A 49 -6.24 11.87 57.77
N LEU A 50 -6.01 13.12 58.14
CA LEU A 50 -6.71 14.30 57.60
C LEU A 50 -6.25 14.56 56.16
N LEU A 51 -4.95 14.46 55.85
CA LEU A 51 -4.42 14.61 54.50
C LEU A 51 -4.87 13.47 53.57
N SER A 52 -4.99 12.24 54.07
CA SER A 52 -5.56 11.13 53.30
C SER A 52 -7.04 11.30 52.99
N LYS A 53 -7.83 11.80 53.99
CA LYS A 53 -9.26 12.12 53.79
C LYS A 53 -9.47 13.34 52.88
N LEU A 54 -8.64 14.40 53.02
CA LEU A 54 -8.67 15.56 52.13
C LEU A 54 -8.19 15.21 50.69
N ARG A 55 -7.17 14.33 50.53
CA ARG A 55 -6.84 13.77 49.23
C ARG A 55 -8.00 12.97 48.64
N GLY A 56 -8.71 12.18 49.43
CA GLY A 56 -9.92 11.46 48.98
C GLY A 56 -11.09 12.41 48.60
N PHE A 57 -11.19 13.59 49.19
CA PHE A 57 -12.22 14.59 48.85
C PHE A 57 -11.85 15.49 47.68
N CYS A 58 -10.52 15.69 47.43
CA CYS A 58 -10.01 16.46 46.27
C CYS A 58 -9.72 15.59 45.06
N SER A 59 -9.79 14.28 45.16
CA SER A 59 -9.54 13.34 44.04
C SER A 59 -10.81 12.61 43.61
N THR A 60 -11.90 13.31 43.35
CA THR A 60 -12.77 12.86 42.27
C THR A 60 -12.11 13.26 40.98
N SER A 61 -10.96 12.63 40.68
CA SER A 61 -10.41 12.65 39.36
C SER A 61 -11.45 12.01 38.45
N SER A 62 -12.23 12.85 37.78
CA SER A 62 -13.16 12.41 36.73
C SER A 62 -12.43 11.90 35.51
N GLN A 63 -11.13 11.65 35.63
CA GLN A 63 -10.29 11.09 34.61
C GLN A 63 -10.12 9.57 34.79
N MET A 64 -10.30 8.87 33.68
CA MET A 64 -10.04 7.44 33.54
C MET A 64 -8.82 7.27 32.64
N THR A 65 -8.03 6.23 32.91
CA THR A 65 -6.87 5.87 32.10
C THR A 65 -7.00 4.41 31.65
N LEU A 66 -6.92 4.17 30.36
CA LEU A 66 -6.81 2.85 29.77
C LEU A 66 -5.34 2.52 29.51
N LEU A 67 -4.95 1.29 29.80
CA LEU A 67 -3.61 0.77 29.56
C LEU A 67 -3.64 -0.15 28.35
N ILE A 68 -2.78 0.10 27.38
CA ILE A 68 -2.66 -0.66 26.14
C ILE A 68 -1.25 -1.21 26.11
N ASN A 69 -1.09 -2.49 26.47
CA ASN A 69 0.18 -3.18 26.52
C ASN A 69 0.70 -3.53 25.12
N GLU A 70 2.03 -3.56 24.92
CA GLU A 70 2.66 -3.97 23.67
C GLU A 70 2.36 -5.44 23.34
N TYR A 71 2.32 -6.30 24.37
CA TYR A 71 2.02 -7.73 24.23
C TYR A 71 0.86 -8.14 25.12
N GLU A 72 0.03 -9.05 24.62
CA GLU A 72 -0.97 -9.78 25.37
C GLU A 72 -0.63 -11.27 25.31
N GLY A 73 -0.06 -11.79 26.40
CA GLY A 73 0.60 -13.09 26.40
C GLY A 73 1.84 -13.10 25.52
N TYR A 74 1.86 -13.95 24.49
CA TYR A 74 2.94 -14.05 23.52
C TYR A 74 2.65 -13.31 22.20
N CYS A 75 1.47 -12.73 22.05
CA CYS A 75 1.06 -12.06 20.83
C CYS A 75 1.23 -10.55 20.95
N LEU A 76 1.68 -9.91 19.86
CA LEU A 76 1.69 -8.46 19.75
C LEU A 76 0.24 -7.94 19.75
N ASN A 77 -0.02 -6.92 20.58
CA ASN A 77 -1.36 -6.32 20.69
C ASN A 77 -1.65 -5.43 19.47
N GLU A 78 -2.67 -5.80 18.68
CA GLU A 78 -3.09 -5.05 17.47
C GLU A 78 -3.38 -3.58 17.80
N LEU A 79 -4.03 -3.31 18.93
CA LEU A 79 -4.35 -1.94 19.35
C LEU A 79 -3.11 -1.13 19.68
N TYR A 80 -2.08 -1.74 20.29
CA TYR A 80 -0.80 -1.07 20.56
C TYR A 80 -0.08 -0.71 19.26
N GLU A 81 -0.03 -1.64 18.30
CA GLU A 81 0.57 -1.41 16.98
C GLU A 81 -0.17 -0.32 16.21
N ALA A 82 -1.52 -0.36 16.25
CA ALA A 82 -2.37 0.65 15.64
C ALA A 82 -2.13 2.03 16.27
N SER A 83 -2.09 2.11 17.60
CA SER A 83 -1.82 3.35 18.32
C SER A 83 -0.44 3.91 17.99
N THR A 84 0.59 3.06 17.90
CA THR A 84 1.94 3.47 17.50
C THR A 84 1.94 4.13 16.11
N THR A 85 1.26 3.53 15.14
CA THR A 85 1.17 4.05 13.77
C THR A 85 0.35 5.35 13.71
N TYR A 86 -0.79 5.39 14.39
CA TYR A 86 -1.67 6.55 14.42
C TYR A 86 -0.99 7.76 15.06
N LEU A 87 -0.37 7.57 16.24
CA LEU A 87 0.27 8.63 16.99
C LEU A 87 1.49 9.24 16.28
N GLN A 88 2.13 8.53 15.34
CA GLN A 88 3.17 9.11 14.48
C GLN A 88 2.65 10.30 13.68
N THR A 89 1.37 10.33 13.30
CA THR A 89 0.76 11.46 12.57
C THR A 89 0.48 12.66 13.45
N LYS A 90 0.50 12.48 14.78
CA LYS A 90 0.23 13.51 15.78
C LYS A 90 1.50 14.13 16.36
N ILE A 91 2.67 13.77 15.82
CA ILE A 91 3.95 14.34 16.24
C ILE A 91 3.99 15.82 15.87
N THR A 92 4.27 16.68 16.86
CA THR A 92 4.35 18.13 16.71
C THR A 92 5.73 18.66 17.11
N ALA A 93 6.09 19.84 16.60
CA ALA A 93 7.34 20.50 16.92
C ALA A 93 7.50 20.89 18.42
N SER A 94 6.42 20.81 19.19
CA SER A 94 6.43 21.10 20.63
C SER A 94 6.96 19.93 21.48
N MET A 95 7.10 18.73 20.92
CA MET A 95 7.62 17.55 21.60
C MET A 95 9.12 17.69 21.83
N LYS A 96 9.56 17.31 23.03
CA LYS A 96 10.96 17.49 23.45
C LYS A 96 11.85 16.28 23.11
N ARG A 97 11.26 15.09 23.02
CA ARG A 97 12.02 13.85 22.82
C ARG A 97 11.28 12.93 21.84
N LEU A 98 11.97 12.55 20.77
CA LEU A 98 11.48 11.62 19.79
C LEU A 98 12.52 10.53 19.57
N LYS A 99 12.07 9.30 19.37
CA LYS A 99 12.93 8.19 18.97
C LYS A 99 12.97 8.14 17.46
N VAL A 100 14.18 8.10 16.91
CA VAL A 100 14.42 8.02 15.47
C VAL A 100 15.07 6.68 15.17
N SER A 101 14.52 5.96 14.20
CA SER A 101 15.08 4.69 13.73
C SER A 101 15.04 4.61 12.20
N LYS A 102 15.99 3.90 11.62
CA LYS A 102 16.03 3.61 10.19
C LYS A 102 16.53 2.17 10.03
N ALA A 103 15.73 1.31 9.41
CA ALA A 103 16.20 -0.01 9.04
C ALA A 103 17.19 0.08 7.86
N PRO A 104 18.15 -0.84 7.72
CA PRO A 104 19.19 -0.77 6.69
C PRO A 104 18.66 -0.67 5.25
N ARG A 105 17.46 -1.22 5.00
CA ARG A 105 16.80 -1.23 3.67
C ARG A 105 15.72 -0.16 3.51
N ASP A 106 15.38 0.58 4.57
CA ASP A 106 14.40 1.63 4.50
C ASP A 106 14.99 2.91 3.92
N ASN A 107 14.33 3.46 2.91
CA ASN A 107 14.70 4.77 2.37
C ASN A 107 14.23 5.93 3.25
N LYS A 108 13.37 5.67 4.23
CA LYS A 108 12.78 6.69 5.11
C LYS A 108 13.13 6.43 6.56
N VAL A 109 13.33 7.53 7.28
CA VAL A 109 13.54 7.53 8.73
C VAL A 109 12.18 7.43 9.41
N THR A 110 12.04 6.51 10.37
CA THR A 110 10.85 6.37 11.20
C THR A 110 11.02 7.14 12.50
N VAL A 111 10.08 8.04 12.79
CA VAL A 111 10.06 8.84 14.02
C VAL A 111 8.94 8.32 14.90
N THR A 112 9.23 7.99 16.15
CA THR A 112 8.26 7.49 17.13
C THR A 112 8.33 8.28 18.42
N ILE A 113 7.22 8.27 19.18
CA ILE A 113 7.12 8.95 20.46
C ILE A 113 7.99 8.23 21.49
N GLN A 114 8.68 8.99 22.33
CA GLN A 114 9.53 8.44 23.40
C GLN A 114 8.81 8.49 24.75
N ARG A 115 9.34 7.74 25.73
CA ARG A 115 8.87 7.67 27.12
C ARG A 115 8.62 9.05 27.72
N GLY A 116 7.45 9.22 28.31
CA GLY A 116 7.03 10.43 29.03
C GLY A 116 6.58 11.59 28.16
N GLU A 117 6.62 11.47 26.83
CA GLU A 117 6.01 12.45 25.93
C GLU A 117 4.50 12.27 25.91
N LYS A 118 3.81 13.41 25.91
CA LYS A 118 2.34 13.48 25.96
C LYS A 118 1.81 13.96 24.62
N VAL A 119 0.92 13.19 24.04
CA VAL A 119 0.20 13.55 22.82
C VAL A 119 -1.22 13.91 23.20
N LEU A 120 -1.65 15.10 22.81
CA LEU A 120 -3.04 15.52 22.93
C LEU A 120 -3.74 15.29 21.61
N ASP A 121 -4.83 14.56 21.63
CA ASP A 121 -5.69 14.34 20.48
C ASP A 121 -7.10 14.85 20.76
N MET A 122 -7.79 15.26 19.71
CA MET A 122 -9.17 15.73 19.79
C MET A 122 -10.04 14.85 18.89
N TYR A 123 -11.06 14.25 19.48
CA TYR A 123 -12.02 13.42 18.76
C TYR A 123 -13.44 13.79 19.19
N GLU A 124 -14.29 14.17 18.25
CA GLU A 124 -15.68 14.63 18.51
C GLU A 124 -15.81 15.67 19.65
N GLY A 125 -14.85 16.59 19.72
CA GLY A 125 -14.83 17.64 20.75
C GLY A 125 -14.31 17.19 22.12
N ILE A 126 -13.87 15.93 22.27
CA ILE A 126 -13.34 15.38 23.51
C ILE A 126 -11.80 15.37 23.43
N GLN A 127 -11.18 15.86 24.49
CA GLN A 127 -9.74 15.84 24.64
C GLN A 127 -9.27 14.51 25.20
N LEU A 128 -8.37 13.87 24.49
CA LEU A 128 -7.76 12.57 24.77
C LEU A 128 -6.26 12.78 24.94
N LYS A 129 -5.69 12.21 26.00
CA LYS A 129 -4.28 12.33 26.30
C LYS A 129 -3.62 10.97 26.23
N TRP A 130 -2.64 10.83 25.36
CA TRP A 130 -1.77 9.66 25.24
C TRP A 130 -0.44 9.91 25.90
N GLU A 131 0.11 8.91 26.58
CA GLU A 131 1.44 8.93 27.18
C GLU A 131 2.09 7.54 27.01
N MET A 132 3.35 7.48 26.57
CA MET A 132 4.09 6.24 26.48
C MET A 132 4.83 5.99 27.80
N CYS A 133 4.57 4.84 28.43
CA CYS A 133 5.17 4.41 29.69
C CYS A 133 5.89 3.07 29.51
N TYR A 134 6.75 2.72 30.45
CA TYR A 134 7.40 1.42 30.54
C TYR A 134 7.04 0.79 31.87
N VAL A 135 6.66 -0.48 31.84
CA VAL A 135 6.37 -1.25 33.05
C VAL A 135 7.50 -2.25 33.28
N GLU A 136 8.16 -2.12 34.43
CA GLU A 136 9.19 -3.08 34.85
C GLU A 136 8.52 -4.41 35.25
N LYS A 137 8.90 -5.52 34.63
CA LYS A 137 8.53 -6.85 35.12
C LYS A 137 9.34 -7.18 36.38
N LYS A 138 8.63 -7.46 37.47
CA LYS A 138 9.22 -7.93 38.77
C LYS A 138 9.61 -9.41 38.77
N GLU A 139 9.76 -10.08 37.64
CA GLU A 139 10.18 -11.48 37.63
C GLU A 139 11.60 -11.63 37.11
N MET A 140 12.45 -12.17 37.99
CA MET A 140 13.82 -12.59 37.75
C MET A 140 13.83 -13.73 36.73
N ASN A 141 14.20 -13.45 35.49
CA ASN A 141 14.86 -14.43 34.65
C ASN A 141 16.02 -13.74 33.92
N HIS A 142 17.20 -14.28 34.15
CA HIS A 142 18.44 -13.83 33.57
C HIS A 142 18.42 -13.97 32.05
N GLN A 143 18.27 -12.87 31.37
CA GLN A 143 18.78 -12.51 30.04
C GLN A 143 17.84 -11.50 29.36
N GLY A 144 18.25 -10.23 29.38
CA GLY A 144 17.61 -9.14 28.64
C GLY A 144 16.67 -8.28 29.50
N ASN A 145 16.93 -6.98 29.51
CA ASN A 145 16.01 -5.96 30.00
C ASN A 145 14.78 -5.90 29.05
N ASP A 146 13.81 -6.79 29.23
CA ASP A 146 12.52 -6.70 28.54
C ASP A 146 11.64 -5.65 29.26
N GLU A 147 11.87 -4.39 28.90
CA GLU A 147 10.97 -3.28 29.27
C GLU A 147 9.69 -3.39 28.42
N ASN A 148 8.58 -3.82 29.02
CA ASN A 148 7.29 -3.81 28.33
C ASN A 148 6.81 -2.36 28.15
N LYS A 149 6.56 -1.99 26.91
CA LYS A 149 6.00 -0.69 26.55
C LYS A 149 4.49 -0.70 26.70
N VAL A 150 3.96 0.39 27.23
CA VAL A 150 2.52 0.57 27.47
C VAL A 150 2.12 1.97 27.04
N PHE A 151 1.01 2.08 26.31
CA PHE A 151 0.36 3.36 26.13
C PHE A 151 -0.71 3.57 27.20
N GLU A 152 -0.69 4.73 27.81
CA GLU A 152 -1.73 5.24 28.70
C GLU A 152 -2.61 6.23 27.94
N LEU A 153 -3.89 5.90 27.82
CA LEU A 153 -4.91 6.77 27.24
C LEU A 153 -5.79 7.34 28.37
N SER A 154 -5.63 8.61 28.67
CA SER A 154 -6.37 9.31 29.73
C SER A 154 -7.44 10.22 29.15
N PHE A 155 -8.65 10.17 29.71
CA PHE A 155 -9.81 10.95 29.30
C PHE A 155 -10.81 11.10 30.43
N HIS A 156 -11.85 11.91 30.25
CA HIS A 156 -12.91 12.06 31.25
C HIS A 156 -13.79 10.79 31.30
N ASN A 157 -14.07 10.25 32.50
CA ASN A 157 -14.78 8.98 32.70
C ASN A 157 -16.16 8.90 32.01
N LYS A 158 -16.86 10.01 31.85
CA LYS A 158 -18.15 10.09 31.12
C LYS A 158 -18.04 9.71 29.67
N CYS A 159 -16.83 9.73 29.11
CA CYS A 159 -16.55 9.44 27.68
C CYS A 159 -16.12 8.00 27.45
N MET A 160 -16.14 7.13 28.49
CA MET A 160 -15.63 5.75 28.40
C MET A 160 -16.28 4.96 27.26
N GLU A 161 -17.59 4.98 27.18
CA GLU A 161 -18.34 4.23 26.18
C GLU A 161 -18.01 4.69 24.75
N MET A 162 -17.92 6.00 24.53
CA MET A 162 -17.52 6.57 23.25
C MET A 162 -16.05 6.23 22.90
N VAL A 163 -15.14 6.29 23.88
CA VAL A 163 -13.73 5.94 23.65
C VAL A 163 -13.60 4.48 23.22
N ILE A 164 -14.27 3.56 23.88
CA ILE A 164 -14.18 2.13 23.57
C ILE A 164 -14.88 1.79 22.25
N ASN A 165 -16.09 2.33 22.03
CA ASN A 165 -16.92 1.89 20.90
C ASN A 165 -16.73 2.72 19.62
N SER A 166 -16.14 3.92 19.72
CA SER A 166 -15.95 4.79 18.54
C SER A 166 -14.50 5.19 18.32
N TYR A 167 -13.81 5.71 19.34
CA TYR A 167 -12.46 6.24 19.16
C TYR A 167 -11.40 5.17 18.94
N LEU A 168 -11.36 4.07 19.74
CA LEU A 168 -10.38 3.00 19.54
C LEU A 168 -10.56 2.28 18.20
N PRO A 169 -11.79 1.94 17.75
CA PRO A 169 -12.02 1.47 16.39
C PRO A 169 -11.52 2.46 15.30
N TYR A 170 -11.78 3.76 15.48
CA TYR A 170 -11.28 4.80 14.59
C TYR A 170 -9.74 4.81 14.52
N VAL A 171 -9.04 4.68 15.66
CA VAL A 171 -7.56 4.59 15.68
C VAL A 171 -7.07 3.38 14.89
N ILE A 172 -7.73 2.22 15.02
CA ILE A 172 -7.38 1.02 14.26
C ILE A 172 -7.61 1.25 12.77
N GLU A 173 -8.74 1.83 12.37
CA GLU A 173 -9.07 2.09 10.97
C GLU A 173 -8.08 3.09 10.32
N MET A 174 -7.80 4.19 11.03
CA MET A 174 -6.82 5.18 10.58
C MET A 174 -5.41 4.60 10.47
N SER A 175 -5.02 3.75 11.42
CA SER A 175 -3.74 3.03 11.35
C SER A 175 -3.65 2.14 10.11
N LYS A 176 -4.72 1.41 9.78
CA LYS A 176 -4.79 0.59 8.57
C LYS A 176 -4.65 1.45 7.31
N ALA A 177 -5.36 2.58 7.24
CA ALA A 177 -5.26 3.52 6.12
C ALA A 177 -3.83 4.07 5.95
N ILE A 178 -3.18 4.49 7.05
CA ILE A 178 -1.80 4.98 7.03
C ILE A 178 -0.80 3.90 6.58
N LYS A 179 -0.98 2.66 7.06
CA LYS A 179 -0.13 1.53 6.66
C LYS A 179 -0.31 1.21 5.18
N GLU A 180 -1.54 1.26 4.68
CA GLU A 180 -1.84 1.04 3.26
C GLU A 180 -1.24 2.14 2.36
N GLU A 181 -1.37 3.41 2.76
CA GLU A 181 -0.76 4.53 2.03
C GLU A 181 0.76 4.39 1.91
N LYS A 182 1.42 3.96 3.01
CA LYS A 182 2.87 3.78 3.09
C LYS A 182 3.34 2.41 2.60
N LYS A 183 2.42 1.50 2.24
CA LYS A 183 2.76 0.14 1.83
C LYS A 183 3.68 0.15 0.61
N VAL A 184 4.84 -0.46 0.75
CA VAL A 184 5.72 -0.80 -0.36
C VAL A 184 5.22 -2.11 -0.95
N VAL A 185 4.92 -2.09 -2.24
CA VAL A 185 4.48 -3.28 -2.98
C VAL A 185 5.65 -4.27 -3.06
N LYS A 186 5.38 -5.53 -2.76
CA LYS A 186 6.38 -6.60 -2.86
C LYS A 186 6.17 -7.42 -4.13
N LEU A 187 7.28 -7.82 -4.75
CA LEU A 187 7.33 -8.87 -5.75
C LEU A 187 7.76 -10.16 -5.06
N LEU A 188 6.94 -11.19 -5.19
CA LEU A 188 7.18 -12.51 -4.63
C LEU A 188 7.33 -13.51 -5.77
N SER A 189 8.44 -14.25 -5.79
CA SER A 189 8.73 -15.28 -6.78
C SER A 189 9.11 -16.60 -6.10
N LEU A 190 9.13 -17.67 -6.87
CA LEU A 190 9.58 -18.98 -6.39
C LEU A 190 11.08 -18.94 -6.10
N GLY A 191 11.50 -19.45 -4.92
CA GLY A 191 12.91 -19.52 -4.54
C GLY A 191 13.22 -18.78 -3.24
N HIS A 192 14.42 -19.04 -2.71
CA HIS A 192 14.89 -18.42 -1.47
C HIS A 192 15.60 -17.09 -1.74
N PHE A 193 14.84 -16.07 -2.11
CA PHE A 193 15.37 -14.71 -2.26
C PHE A 193 14.90 -13.84 -1.09
N GLY A 194 15.85 -13.36 -0.25
CA GLY A 194 15.58 -12.43 0.84
C GLY A 194 15.64 -13.03 2.25
N GLU A 195 15.56 -12.17 3.27
CA GLU A 195 15.69 -12.55 4.68
C GLU A 195 14.44 -13.21 5.29
N ASP A 196 13.28 -13.09 4.63
CA ASP A 196 12.01 -13.71 5.06
C ASP A 196 11.85 -15.14 4.52
N SER A 197 12.94 -15.91 4.47
CA SER A 197 13.00 -17.25 3.83
C SER A 197 12.27 -18.38 4.59
N ASP A 198 11.38 -18.05 5.51
CA ASP A 198 10.58 -19.05 6.25
C ASP A 198 9.34 -19.55 5.46
N GLY A 199 9.22 -19.12 4.22
CA GLY A 199 8.07 -19.41 3.36
C GLY A 199 8.43 -19.96 1.98
N THR A 200 7.41 -20.41 1.27
CA THR A 200 7.48 -20.92 -0.12
C THR A 200 7.84 -19.82 -1.13
N TRP A 201 7.66 -18.55 -0.77
CA TRP A 201 7.85 -17.37 -1.61
C TRP A 201 9.02 -16.52 -1.11
N GLY A 202 10.02 -16.30 -1.97
CA GLY A 202 11.01 -15.26 -1.78
C GLY A 202 10.39 -13.89 -2.06
N SER A 203 10.75 -12.85 -1.29
CA SER A 203 10.19 -11.50 -1.46
C SER A 203 11.25 -10.44 -1.68
N THR A 204 10.98 -9.52 -2.62
CA THR A 204 11.74 -8.28 -2.84
C THR A 204 10.77 -7.12 -3.00
N ASN A 205 11.25 -5.88 -2.85
CA ASN A 205 10.41 -4.72 -3.15
C ASN A 205 10.17 -4.64 -4.65
N LEU A 206 8.95 -4.31 -5.06
CA LEU A 206 8.65 -3.98 -6.44
C LEU A 206 9.09 -2.54 -6.72
N ASP A 207 10.38 -2.36 -7.02
CA ASP A 207 10.97 -1.05 -7.30
C ASP A 207 10.70 -0.58 -8.76
N HIS A 208 9.62 -1.08 -9.36
CA HIS A 208 9.25 -0.72 -10.73
C HIS A 208 8.54 0.65 -10.74
N PRO A 209 9.11 1.66 -11.47
CA PRO A 209 8.60 3.03 -11.44
C PRO A 209 7.33 3.24 -12.29
N ALA A 210 6.76 2.20 -12.88
CA ALA A 210 5.58 2.31 -13.73
C ALA A 210 4.36 2.76 -12.93
N THR A 211 3.72 3.78 -13.46
CA THR A 211 2.39 4.25 -13.06
C THR A 211 1.52 4.36 -14.30
N PHE A 212 0.22 4.39 -14.13
CA PHE A 212 -0.69 4.56 -15.28
C PHE A 212 -0.40 5.83 -16.11
N ASP A 213 0.15 6.88 -15.49
CA ASP A 213 0.46 8.13 -16.20
C ASP A 213 1.71 8.03 -17.07
N LYS A 214 2.59 7.07 -16.77
CA LYS A 214 3.80 6.83 -17.56
C LYS A 214 3.65 5.76 -18.64
N LEU A 215 2.51 5.07 -18.68
CA LEU A 215 2.29 4.02 -19.68
C LEU A 215 1.82 4.60 -21.00
N ALA A 216 2.49 4.18 -22.07
CA ALA A 216 2.15 4.53 -23.47
C ALA A 216 1.02 3.63 -23.98
N ILE A 217 -0.17 3.76 -23.38
CA ILE A 217 -1.39 3.04 -23.79
C ILE A 217 -2.49 4.03 -24.15
N ASP A 218 -3.44 3.55 -24.95
CA ASP A 218 -4.59 4.36 -25.35
C ASP A 218 -5.36 4.88 -24.12
N PRO A 219 -5.71 6.17 -24.08
CA PRO A 219 -6.43 6.78 -22.96
C PRO A 219 -7.78 6.11 -22.65
N ALA A 220 -8.48 5.59 -23.65
CA ALA A 220 -9.74 4.89 -23.45
C ALA A 220 -9.52 3.54 -22.76
N VAL A 221 -8.51 2.79 -23.20
CA VAL A 221 -8.11 1.52 -22.57
C VAL A 221 -7.61 1.75 -21.14
N LYS A 222 -6.80 2.79 -20.92
CA LYS A 222 -6.34 3.20 -19.57
C LYS A 222 -7.53 3.45 -18.64
N LYS A 223 -8.51 4.22 -19.11
CA LYS A 223 -9.70 4.54 -18.34
C LYS A 223 -10.53 3.30 -18.03
N GLU A 224 -10.73 2.43 -19.01
CA GLU A 224 -11.49 1.19 -18.84
C GLU A 224 -10.87 0.29 -17.76
N ILE A 225 -9.54 0.16 -17.77
CA ILE A 225 -8.80 -0.62 -16.76
C ILE A 225 -8.99 0.01 -15.37
N LEU A 226 -8.78 1.31 -15.21
CA LEU A 226 -8.92 2.00 -13.93
C LEU A 226 -10.34 1.89 -13.38
N ASP A 227 -11.35 2.10 -14.23
CA ASP A 227 -12.76 1.98 -13.84
C ASP A 227 -13.10 0.55 -13.39
N ASP A 228 -12.52 -0.48 -14.01
CA ASP A 228 -12.75 -1.88 -13.64
C ASP A 228 -12.03 -2.24 -12.34
N LEU A 229 -10.77 -1.82 -12.15
CA LEU A 229 -10.01 -2.00 -10.91
C LEU A 229 -10.73 -1.36 -9.71
N ASP A 230 -11.16 -0.12 -9.85
CA ASP A 230 -11.90 0.60 -8.82
C ASP A 230 -13.24 -0.06 -8.51
N ARG A 231 -13.92 -0.55 -9.54
CA ARG A 231 -15.18 -1.28 -9.41
C ARG A 231 -14.97 -2.58 -8.67
N PHE A 232 -13.89 -3.31 -8.94
CA PHE A 232 -13.54 -4.56 -8.28
C PHE A 232 -13.31 -4.33 -6.78
N VAL A 233 -12.47 -3.36 -6.41
CA VAL A 233 -12.15 -3.08 -5.00
C VAL A 233 -13.39 -2.65 -4.21
N ARG A 234 -14.25 -1.79 -4.79
CA ARG A 234 -15.47 -1.29 -4.11
C ARG A 234 -16.57 -2.34 -3.95
N ARG A 235 -16.53 -3.46 -4.68
CA ARG A 235 -17.64 -4.43 -4.75
C ARG A 235 -17.53 -5.62 -3.81
N ARG A 236 -16.79 -5.53 -2.71
CA ARG A 236 -16.65 -6.62 -1.73
C ARG A 236 -18.01 -7.20 -1.30
N ASP A 237 -18.91 -6.35 -0.81
CA ASP A 237 -20.22 -6.78 -0.32
C ASP A 237 -21.12 -7.33 -1.43
N TYR A 238 -20.93 -6.84 -2.67
CA TYR A 238 -21.62 -7.38 -3.83
C TYR A 238 -21.21 -8.84 -4.09
N TYR A 239 -19.90 -9.14 -4.12
CA TYR A 239 -19.40 -10.51 -4.31
C TYR A 239 -19.92 -11.44 -3.23
N LYS A 240 -19.89 -11.01 -1.97
CA LYS A 240 -20.45 -11.76 -0.84
C LYS A 240 -21.95 -12.02 -1.01
N ARG A 241 -22.73 -11.02 -1.39
CA ARG A 241 -24.18 -11.12 -1.58
C ARG A 241 -24.58 -12.06 -2.70
N VAL A 242 -23.81 -12.10 -3.80
CA VAL A 242 -24.10 -12.97 -4.95
C VAL A 242 -23.46 -14.36 -4.81
N GLY A 243 -22.78 -14.65 -3.69
CA GLY A 243 -22.15 -15.94 -3.42
C GLY A 243 -20.98 -16.26 -4.35
N LYS A 244 -20.27 -15.25 -4.85
CA LYS A 244 -19.07 -15.42 -5.69
C LYS A 244 -17.79 -15.11 -4.93
N ALA A 245 -16.72 -15.83 -5.25
CA ALA A 245 -15.39 -15.49 -4.77
C ALA A 245 -15.00 -14.09 -5.26
N TRP A 246 -14.39 -13.29 -4.37
CA TRP A 246 -13.96 -11.92 -4.69
C TRP A 246 -12.62 -11.95 -5.41
N LYS A 247 -12.69 -12.32 -6.68
CA LYS A 247 -11.56 -12.43 -7.60
C LYS A 247 -11.89 -11.79 -8.95
N ARG A 248 -10.85 -11.39 -9.68
CA ARG A 248 -10.95 -10.83 -11.03
C ARG A 248 -9.79 -11.32 -11.89
N GLY A 249 -10.09 -11.80 -13.09
CA GLY A 249 -9.12 -12.28 -14.06
C GLY A 249 -8.90 -11.31 -15.21
N TYR A 250 -7.64 -11.00 -15.53
CA TYR A 250 -7.23 -10.17 -16.66
C TYR A 250 -6.37 -10.98 -17.62
N LEU A 251 -6.61 -10.82 -18.91
CA LEU A 251 -5.73 -11.32 -19.97
C LEU A 251 -5.10 -10.11 -20.69
N LEU A 252 -3.78 -9.97 -20.57
CA LEU A 252 -2.99 -9.01 -21.32
C LEU A 252 -2.40 -9.72 -22.55
N TYR A 253 -2.75 -9.30 -23.75
CA TYR A 253 -2.30 -9.93 -24.96
C TYR A 253 -1.83 -8.91 -26.01
N GLY A 254 -0.86 -9.30 -26.83
CA GLY A 254 -0.29 -8.46 -27.88
C GLY A 254 1.19 -8.71 -28.08
N PRO A 255 1.82 -8.07 -29.08
CA PRO A 255 3.21 -8.27 -29.42
C PRO A 255 4.18 -8.06 -28.25
N PRO A 256 5.37 -8.64 -28.28
CA PRO A 256 6.42 -8.33 -27.33
C PRO A 256 6.81 -6.84 -27.41
N GLY A 257 7.22 -6.24 -26.29
CA GLY A 257 7.61 -4.82 -26.24
C GLY A 257 6.44 -3.82 -26.14
N THR A 258 5.19 -4.28 -25.99
CA THR A 258 4.02 -3.39 -25.85
C THR A 258 3.73 -2.96 -24.41
N GLY A 259 4.52 -3.38 -23.43
CA GLY A 259 4.42 -2.92 -22.04
C GLY A 259 3.51 -3.76 -21.15
N LYS A 260 3.26 -5.05 -21.43
CA LYS A 260 2.43 -5.94 -20.61
C LYS A 260 2.90 -6.00 -19.15
N SER A 261 4.19 -6.28 -18.91
CA SER A 261 4.75 -6.31 -17.53
C SER A 261 4.76 -4.94 -16.86
N SER A 262 4.94 -3.86 -17.62
CA SER A 262 4.83 -2.48 -17.09
C SER A 262 3.41 -2.15 -16.66
N LEU A 263 2.38 -2.64 -17.38
CA LEU A 263 0.99 -2.49 -16.98
C LEU A 263 0.69 -3.26 -15.68
N ILE A 264 1.20 -4.49 -15.54
CA ILE A 264 1.09 -5.27 -14.30
C ILE A 264 1.67 -4.49 -13.12
N ALA A 265 2.88 -3.94 -13.27
CA ALA A 265 3.52 -3.14 -12.24
C ALA A 265 2.71 -1.87 -11.91
N ALA A 266 2.14 -1.20 -12.91
CA ALA A 266 1.29 -0.03 -12.70
C ALA A 266 -0.02 -0.39 -11.97
N MET A 267 -0.66 -1.51 -12.32
CA MET A 267 -1.84 -2.01 -11.61
C MET A 267 -1.52 -2.34 -10.15
N ALA A 268 -0.40 -3.02 -9.90
CA ALA A 268 0.06 -3.37 -8.55
C ALA A 268 0.36 -2.12 -7.71
N ASN A 269 1.06 -1.14 -8.28
CA ASN A 269 1.36 0.13 -7.63
C ASN A 269 0.09 0.95 -7.33
N TYR A 270 -0.88 0.94 -8.24
CA TYR A 270 -2.16 1.64 -8.09
C TYR A 270 -2.99 1.07 -6.94
N LEU A 271 -3.14 -0.26 -6.89
CA LEU A 271 -3.94 -0.95 -5.89
C LEU A 271 -3.18 -1.20 -4.57
N LYS A 272 -1.86 -1.01 -4.54
CA LYS A 272 -0.98 -1.43 -3.43
C LYS A 272 -1.08 -2.93 -3.14
N PHE A 273 -1.22 -3.74 -4.19
CA PHE A 273 -1.27 -5.20 -4.09
C PHE A 273 0.12 -5.79 -4.27
N ASP A 274 0.46 -6.80 -3.45
CA ASP A 274 1.68 -7.57 -3.61
C ASP A 274 1.55 -8.48 -4.85
N VAL A 275 2.62 -8.57 -5.63
CA VAL A 275 2.67 -9.35 -6.87
C VAL A 275 3.31 -10.71 -6.60
N TYR A 276 2.60 -11.77 -6.93
CA TYR A 276 3.09 -13.14 -6.93
C TYR A 276 3.35 -13.56 -8.36
N ASP A 277 4.62 -13.64 -8.71
CA ASP A 277 5.07 -14.08 -10.04
C ASP A 277 5.13 -15.61 -10.07
N LEU A 278 4.25 -16.21 -10.85
CA LEU A 278 4.06 -17.64 -10.95
C LEU A 278 4.54 -18.15 -12.33
N GLU A 279 5.78 -18.57 -12.37
CA GLU A 279 6.36 -19.20 -13.54
C GLU A 279 5.94 -20.69 -13.61
N LEU A 280 5.02 -21.03 -14.52
CA LEU A 280 4.49 -22.40 -14.64
C LEU A 280 5.55 -23.45 -15.00
N THR A 281 6.62 -23.05 -15.68
CA THR A 281 7.72 -23.94 -16.07
C THR A 281 8.56 -24.42 -14.89
N SER A 282 8.54 -23.64 -13.79
CA SER A 282 9.31 -23.92 -12.57
C SER A 282 8.51 -24.78 -11.56
N ILE A 283 7.26 -25.14 -11.84
CA ILE A 283 6.40 -25.90 -10.96
C ILE A 283 6.32 -27.35 -11.41
N TYR A 284 6.51 -28.29 -10.47
CA TYR A 284 6.61 -29.71 -10.80
C TYR A 284 5.26 -30.39 -11.03
N ASP A 285 4.24 -30.09 -10.20
CA ASP A 285 2.94 -30.75 -10.27
C ASP A 285 1.75 -29.87 -9.84
N ASN A 286 0.54 -30.38 -10.06
CA ASN A 286 -0.70 -29.71 -9.69
C ASN A 286 -0.87 -29.52 -8.16
N SER A 287 -0.23 -30.35 -7.33
CA SER A 287 -0.30 -30.26 -5.86
C SER A 287 0.58 -29.10 -5.37
N GLU A 288 1.74 -28.94 -5.96
CA GLU A 288 2.62 -27.79 -5.71
C GLU A 288 1.96 -26.49 -6.15
N LEU A 289 1.40 -26.44 -7.36
CA LEU A 289 0.63 -25.28 -7.85
C LEU A 289 -0.46 -24.89 -6.84
N ARG A 290 -1.21 -25.88 -6.33
CA ARG A 290 -2.24 -25.63 -5.33
C ARG A 290 -1.68 -25.07 -4.04
N ARG A 291 -0.59 -25.65 -3.52
CA ARG A 291 0.09 -25.17 -2.30
C ARG A 291 0.55 -23.72 -2.43
N LEU A 292 1.17 -23.40 -3.57
CA LEU A 292 1.66 -22.05 -3.89
C LEU A 292 0.52 -21.03 -3.87
N LEU A 293 -0.55 -21.33 -4.56
CA LEU A 293 -1.68 -20.43 -4.72
C LEU A 293 -2.51 -20.25 -3.43
N VAL A 294 -2.59 -21.27 -2.58
CA VAL A 294 -3.21 -21.17 -1.25
C VAL A 294 -2.34 -20.33 -0.30
N SER A 295 -1.01 -20.35 -0.46
CA SER A 295 -0.10 -19.57 0.37
C SER A 295 -0.04 -18.07 0.00
N THR A 296 -0.70 -17.64 -1.09
CA THR A 296 -0.79 -16.22 -1.45
C THR A 296 -1.67 -15.46 -0.45
N LYS A 297 -1.23 -14.26 -0.08
CA LYS A 297 -1.97 -13.40 0.86
C LYS A 297 -3.19 -12.76 0.20
N ASN A 298 -4.11 -12.28 1.03
CA ASN A 298 -5.22 -11.42 0.58
C ASN A 298 -4.69 -10.11 0.00
N ARG A 299 -5.46 -9.44 -0.86
CA ARG A 299 -5.07 -8.21 -1.55
C ARG A 299 -3.78 -8.41 -2.34
N SER A 300 -3.81 -9.39 -3.22
CA SER A 300 -2.67 -9.82 -4.01
C SER A 300 -3.02 -9.94 -5.49
N MET A 301 -1.98 -9.81 -6.31
CA MET A 301 -2.03 -10.04 -7.75
C MET A 301 -1.15 -11.24 -8.08
N VAL A 302 -1.76 -12.31 -8.61
CA VAL A 302 -1.04 -13.47 -9.12
C VAL A 302 -0.82 -13.27 -10.60
N VAL A 303 0.42 -13.31 -11.04
CA VAL A 303 0.82 -13.10 -12.43
C VAL A 303 1.31 -14.42 -13.01
N ILE A 304 0.80 -14.77 -14.17
CA ILE A 304 1.22 -15.94 -14.94
C ILE A 304 1.62 -15.44 -16.31
N GLU A 305 2.93 -15.32 -16.54
CA GLU A 305 3.45 -14.79 -17.79
C GLU A 305 3.57 -15.87 -18.87
N ASP A 306 3.43 -15.45 -20.12
CA ASP A 306 3.64 -16.23 -21.37
C ASP A 306 2.98 -17.62 -21.34
N ILE A 307 1.67 -17.65 -21.03
CA ILE A 307 0.91 -18.89 -20.88
C ILE A 307 0.86 -19.74 -22.17
N ASP A 308 1.02 -19.14 -23.34
CA ASP A 308 1.11 -19.84 -24.62
C ASP A 308 2.36 -20.72 -24.72
N CYS A 309 3.50 -20.25 -24.23
CA CYS A 309 4.75 -21.02 -24.21
C CYS A 309 4.69 -22.21 -23.25
N SER A 310 4.04 -22.03 -22.10
CA SER A 310 3.91 -23.06 -21.07
C SER A 310 3.04 -24.23 -21.53
N ILE A 311 1.98 -23.95 -22.29
CA ILE A 311 1.04 -24.96 -22.81
C ILE A 311 1.68 -25.76 -23.96
N ASP A 312 2.41 -25.09 -24.85
CA ASP A 312 3.08 -25.74 -25.99
C ASP A 312 4.20 -26.70 -25.55
N LEU A 313 4.92 -26.40 -24.47
CA LEU A 313 5.95 -27.27 -23.90
C LEU A 313 5.36 -28.58 -23.37
N GLN A 314 4.16 -28.54 -22.80
CA GLN A 314 3.47 -29.72 -22.30
C GLN A 314 2.98 -30.62 -23.43
N ASN A 315 2.43 -30.08 -24.50
CA ASN A 315 1.96 -30.84 -25.66
C ASN A 315 3.09 -31.57 -26.40
N ARG A 316 4.31 -30.95 -26.49
CA ARG A 316 5.48 -31.60 -27.15
C ARG A 316 6.14 -32.70 -26.33
N GLN A 317 5.94 -32.69 -24.98
CA GLN A 317 6.52 -33.72 -24.12
C GLN A 317 5.64 -34.96 -24.01
N ASP A 318 4.32 -34.84 -24.21
CA ASP A 318 3.38 -35.99 -24.17
C ASP A 318 3.63 -37.00 -25.30
N GLU A 319 4.20 -36.57 -26.46
CA GLU A 319 4.58 -37.49 -27.57
C GLU A 319 5.83 -38.34 -27.29
N ARG A 320 6.62 -38.03 -26.21
CA ARG A 320 7.89 -38.70 -25.92
C ARG A 320 7.94 -39.47 -24.59
N SER A 321 6.90 -39.41 -23.79
CA SER A 321 6.90 -39.98 -22.43
C SER A 321 6.25 -41.34 -22.40
N GLY A 322 6.99 -42.37 -21.98
CA GLY A 322 6.47 -43.72 -21.68
C GLY A 322 5.56 -43.72 -20.43
N PRO A 323 4.89 -44.83 -20.16
CA PRO A 323 3.93 -44.97 -19.05
C PRO A 323 4.67 -44.85 -17.69
N GLY A 324 4.52 -43.70 -16.99
CA GLY A 324 5.09 -43.51 -15.66
C GLY A 324 5.32 -42.08 -15.18
N THR A 325 4.93 -41.04 -15.92
CA THR A 325 5.13 -39.64 -15.51
C THR A 325 3.81 -38.88 -15.35
N ASP A 326 3.03 -39.23 -14.34
CA ASP A 326 1.76 -38.58 -13.96
C ASP A 326 1.93 -37.22 -13.21
N ASN A 327 3.14 -36.67 -13.15
CA ASN A 327 3.44 -35.50 -12.31
C ASN A 327 3.77 -34.25 -13.14
N LYS A 328 2.83 -33.78 -13.97
CA LYS A 328 3.01 -32.49 -14.68
C LYS A 328 1.83 -31.57 -14.44
N ILE A 329 2.09 -30.26 -14.53
CA ILE A 329 1.02 -29.27 -14.56
C ILE A 329 0.20 -29.52 -15.83
N THR A 330 -1.11 -29.66 -15.63
CA THR A 330 -2.04 -29.79 -16.76
C THR A 330 -2.90 -28.55 -16.88
N LEU A 331 -3.33 -28.24 -18.11
CA LEU A 331 -4.32 -27.17 -18.32
C LEU A 331 -5.54 -27.36 -17.45
N SER A 332 -6.02 -28.60 -17.31
CA SER A 332 -7.14 -28.94 -16.42
C SER A 332 -6.85 -28.63 -14.96
N GLY A 333 -5.63 -28.85 -14.47
CA GLY A 333 -5.20 -28.49 -13.12
C GLY A 333 -5.23 -26.99 -12.90
N LEU A 334 -4.71 -26.21 -13.84
CA LEU A 334 -4.74 -24.74 -13.81
C LEU A 334 -6.19 -24.22 -13.84
N LEU A 335 -7.03 -24.74 -14.75
CA LEU A 335 -8.44 -24.35 -14.85
C LEU A 335 -9.23 -24.66 -13.57
N ASN A 336 -9.04 -25.85 -13.00
CA ASN A 336 -9.68 -26.25 -11.75
C ASN A 336 -9.22 -25.38 -10.58
N PHE A 337 -8.00 -24.88 -10.63
CA PHE A 337 -7.52 -23.93 -9.62
C PHE A 337 -8.16 -22.57 -9.77
N ILE A 338 -8.19 -22.01 -11.00
CA ILE A 338 -8.77 -20.69 -11.26
C ILE A 338 -10.26 -20.66 -10.89
N ASP A 339 -11.03 -21.71 -11.22
CA ASP A 339 -12.49 -21.77 -11.02
C ASP A 339 -12.95 -22.65 -9.85
N GLY A 340 -12.08 -23.52 -9.33
CA GLY A 340 -12.43 -24.48 -8.28
C GLY A 340 -12.64 -23.82 -6.91
N LEU A 341 -13.03 -24.63 -5.92
CA LEU A 341 -13.22 -24.19 -4.53
C LEU A 341 -11.98 -23.52 -3.93
N TRP A 342 -10.79 -23.89 -4.39
CA TRP A 342 -9.52 -23.31 -3.93
C TRP A 342 -9.34 -21.85 -4.36
N SER A 343 -9.97 -21.42 -5.44
CA SER A 343 -9.94 -20.02 -5.87
C SER A 343 -10.72 -19.08 -4.95
N SER A 344 -11.58 -19.65 -4.09
CA SER A 344 -12.32 -18.92 -3.05
C SER A 344 -11.59 -18.86 -1.71
N CYS A 345 -10.42 -19.52 -1.58
CA CYS A 345 -9.57 -19.42 -0.42
C CYS A 345 -8.77 -18.11 -0.51
N GLY A 346 -9.20 -17.09 0.22
CA GLY A 346 -8.62 -15.74 0.24
C GLY A 346 -9.59 -14.69 -0.33
N ASP A 347 -9.48 -13.50 0.20
CA ASP A 347 -10.29 -12.33 -0.21
C ASP A 347 -9.47 -11.43 -1.15
N GLU A 348 -10.14 -10.78 -2.11
CA GLU A 348 -9.60 -9.67 -2.93
C GLU A 348 -8.36 -10.09 -3.75
N ARG A 349 -8.57 -11.03 -4.68
CA ARG A 349 -7.48 -11.54 -5.52
C ARG A 349 -7.66 -11.15 -6.99
N ILE A 350 -6.58 -10.66 -7.59
CA ILE A 350 -6.49 -10.43 -9.03
C ILE A 350 -5.58 -11.50 -9.63
N ILE A 351 -5.97 -12.06 -10.76
CA ILE A 351 -5.14 -12.99 -11.53
C ILE A 351 -4.89 -12.36 -12.90
N VAL A 352 -3.63 -12.19 -13.26
CA VAL A 352 -3.23 -11.61 -14.55
C VAL A 352 -2.51 -12.66 -15.37
N PHE A 353 -2.98 -12.86 -16.57
CA PHE A 353 -2.33 -13.72 -17.56
C PHE A 353 -1.73 -12.87 -18.66
N THR A 354 -0.54 -13.24 -19.14
CA THR A 354 0.02 -12.63 -20.33
C THR A 354 0.21 -13.64 -21.45
N THR A 355 0.07 -13.21 -22.69
CA THR A 355 0.39 -13.98 -23.89
C THR A 355 0.77 -13.06 -25.04
N ASN A 356 1.63 -13.54 -25.92
CA ASN A 356 1.90 -12.88 -27.18
C ASN A 356 0.91 -13.31 -28.28
N TYR A 357 0.24 -14.47 -28.12
CA TYR A 357 -0.62 -15.08 -29.13
C TYR A 357 -1.94 -15.54 -28.52
N LYS A 358 -2.91 -14.64 -28.44
CA LYS A 358 -4.26 -14.94 -27.91
C LYS A 358 -4.94 -16.11 -28.62
N ASP A 359 -4.74 -16.22 -29.93
CA ASP A 359 -5.39 -17.24 -30.77
C ASP A 359 -4.89 -18.66 -30.50
N LYS A 360 -3.73 -18.80 -29.85
CA LYS A 360 -3.20 -20.11 -29.43
C LYS A 360 -3.77 -20.61 -28.10
N LEU A 361 -4.49 -19.75 -27.37
CA LEU A 361 -5.04 -20.12 -26.07
C LEU A 361 -6.27 -21.00 -26.21
N ASP A 362 -6.38 -21.99 -25.32
CA ASP A 362 -7.58 -22.81 -25.23
C ASP A 362 -8.79 -21.94 -24.88
N PRO A 363 -9.91 -22.06 -25.64
CA PRO A 363 -11.13 -21.30 -25.38
C PRO A 363 -11.69 -21.46 -23.96
N ALA A 364 -11.36 -22.55 -23.27
CA ALA A 364 -11.75 -22.76 -21.89
C ALA A 364 -11.11 -21.76 -20.93
N LEU A 365 -9.91 -21.25 -21.21
CA LEU A 365 -9.24 -20.19 -20.43
C LEU A 365 -9.98 -18.84 -20.57
N LEU A 366 -10.50 -18.56 -21.75
CA LEU A 366 -11.10 -17.26 -22.10
C LEU A 366 -12.51 -17.06 -21.54
N ARG A 367 -13.05 -18.04 -20.80
CA ARG A 367 -14.42 -17.98 -20.26
C ARG A 367 -14.53 -16.96 -19.11
N PRO A 368 -15.70 -16.26 -18.99
CA PRO A 368 -15.99 -15.41 -17.83
C PRO A 368 -15.85 -16.15 -16.50
N GLY A 369 -15.26 -15.49 -15.50
CA GLY A 369 -14.88 -16.08 -14.22
C GLY A 369 -13.44 -16.60 -14.17
N ARG A 370 -12.76 -16.65 -15.33
CA ARG A 370 -11.33 -16.98 -15.50
C ARG A 370 -10.57 -15.76 -16.00
N MET A 371 -10.85 -15.36 -17.24
CA MET A 371 -10.33 -14.13 -17.84
C MET A 371 -11.52 -13.22 -18.12
N ASP A 372 -11.86 -12.37 -17.15
CA ASP A 372 -13.06 -11.53 -17.19
C ASP A 372 -12.88 -10.31 -18.08
N MET A 373 -11.65 -9.81 -18.19
CA MET A 373 -11.29 -8.65 -19.00
C MET A 373 -10.11 -8.98 -19.89
N HIS A 374 -10.25 -8.74 -21.19
CA HIS A 374 -9.21 -8.95 -22.19
C HIS A 374 -8.67 -7.61 -22.64
N ILE A 375 -7.39 -7.34 -22.38
CA ILE A 375 -6.72 -6.09 -22.68
C ILE A 375 -5.73 -6.30 -23.82
N HIS A 376 -6.02 -5.69 -24.97
CA HIS A 376 -5.11 -5.70 -26.11
C HIS A 376 -4.03 -4.63 -25.92
N MET A 377 -2.80 -5.07 -25.75
CA MET A 377 -1.62 -4.23 -25.72
C MET A 377 -1.09 -4.10 -27.15
N SER A 378 -1.56 -3.04 -27.82
CA SER A 378 -1.29 -2.79 -29.23
C SER A 378 0.07 -2.11 -29.45
N TYR A 379 0.39 -1.89 -30.72
CA TYR A 379 1.48 -1.02 -31.13
C TYR A 379 1.30 0.42 -30.62
N CYS A 380 2.37 1.19 -30.65
CA CYS A 380 2.39 2.56 -30.16
C CYS A 380 1.46 3.43 -31.02
N THR A 381 0.56 4.14 -30.36
CA THR A 381 -0.31 5.13 -31.00
C THR A 381 0.29 6.53 -30.87
N PRO A 382 -0.17 7.52 -31.67
CA PRO A 382 0.21 8.93 -31.49
C PRO A 382 0.04 9.44 -30.06
N SER A 383 -1.05 9.03 -29.38
CA SER A 383 -1.26 9.36 -27.96
C SER A 383 -0.24 8.68 -27.02
N GLY A 384 0.12 7.44 -27.33
CA GLY A 384 1.17 6.70 -26.59
C GLY A 384 2.55 7.33 -26.79
N PHE A 385 2.90 7.74 -28.02
CA PHE A 385 4.13 8.45 -28.32
C PHE A 385 4.27 9.74 -27.50
N ARG A 386 3.20 10.55 -27.37
CA ARG A 386 3.26 11.78 -26.56
C ARG A 386 3.56 11.50 -25.09
N VAL A 387 3.08 10.39 -24.55
CA VAL A 387 3.46 9.95 -23.20
C VAL A 387 4.95 9.58 -23.13
N LEU A 388 5.47 8.87 -24.13
CA LEU A 388 6.89 8.53 -24.19
C LEU A 388 7.77 9.78 -24.37
N ALA A 389 7.42 10.70 -25.27
CA ALA A 389 8.15 11.96 -25.45
C ALA A 389 8.19 12.78 -24.16
N SER A 390 7.06 12.84 -23.44
CA SER A 390 7.03 13.52 -22.14
C SER A 390 7.90 12.82 -21.09
N ASN A 391 7.92 11.49 -21.08
CA ASN A 391 8.69 10.71 -20.10
C ASN A 391 10.19 10.75 -20.35
N TYR A 392 10.62 10.63 -21.62
CA TYR A 392 12.03 10.47 -21.99
C TYR A 392 12.71 11.79 -22.32
N LEU A 393 12.02 12.70 -22.99
CA LEU A 393 12.58 13.99 -23.43
C LEU A 393 12.05 15.17 -22.62
N CYS A 394 11.12 14.97 -21.69
CA CYS A 394 10.49 16.03 -20.88
C CYS A 394 9.78 17.12 -21.71
N ILE A 395 9.27 16.77 -22.89
CA ILE A 395 8.58 17.67 -23.81
C ILE A 395 7.12 17.27 -24.01
N THR A 396 6.25 18.26 -24.25
CA THR A 396 4.82 18.04 -24.54
C THR A 396 4.44 18.47 -25.95
N HIS A 397 5.26 19.29 -26.59
CA HIS A 397 5.05 19.82 -27.94
C HIS A 397 6.37 19.95 -28.68
N HIS A 398 6.37 19.62 -29.96
CA HIS A 398 7.51 19.79 -30.86
C HIS A 398 7.02 19.87 -32.32
N ASN A 399 7.77 20.56 -33.18
CA ASN A 399 7.41 20.74 -34.60
C ASN A 399 7.36 19.43 -35.40
N LEU A 400 8.15 18.44 -34.99
CA LEU A 400 8.24 17.12 -35.65
C LEU A 400 7.12 16.15 -35.21
N PHE A 401 6.29 16.53 -34.23
CA PHE A 401 5.28 15.62 -33.71
C PHE A 401 4.21 15.26 -34.75
N ASP A 402 3.80 16.18 -35.60
CA ASP A 402 2.79 15.93 -36.61
C ASP A 402 3.27 14.89 -37.63
N GLU A 403 4.54 14.98 -38.04
CA GLU A 403 5.16 14.02 -38.96
C GLU A 403 5.30 12.63 -38.30
N ILE A 404 5.69 12.57 -37.04
CA ILE A 404 5.78 11.32 -36.28
C ILE A 404 4.40 10.69 -36.13
N ASP A 405 3.37 11.50 -35.83
CA ASP A 405 1.99 11.01 -35.71
C ASP A 405 1.49 10.38 -37.01
N GLU A 406 1.78 11.00 -38.18
CA GLU A 406 1.43 10.45 -39.50
C GLU A 406 2.14 9.11 -39.76
N LEU A 407 3.44 9.04 -39.51
CA LEU A 407 4.20 7.81 -39.69
C LEU A 407 3.75 6.67 -38.76
N MET A 408 3.38 6.99 -37.50
CA MET A 408 2.89 5.99 -36.54
C MET A 408 1.55 5.38 -36.89
N VAL A 409 0.73 6.05 -37.68
CA VAL A 409 -0.53 5.47 -38.18
C VAL A 409 -0.26 4.44 -39.28
N GLU A 410 0.84 4.59 -40.01
CA GLU A 410 1.18 3.74 -41.14
C GLU A 410 2.11 2.57 -40.78
N VAL A 411 2.81 2.66 -39.64
CA VAL A 411 3.85 1.68 -39.26
C VAL A 411 3.53 1.05 -37.91
N GLU A 412 3.56 -0.28 -37.88
CA GLU A 412 3.45 -1.04 -36.62
C GLU A 412 4.76 -0.95 -35.83
N VAL A 413 4.81 -0.07 -34.83
CA VAL A 413 5.96 0.13 -33.95
C VAL A 413 5.56 -0.07 -32.49
N THR A 414 6.38 -0.79 -31.73
CA THR A 414 6.10 -1.03 -30.31
C THR A 414 6.55 0.16 -29.43
N PRO A 415 5.93 0.38 -28.27
CA PRO A 415 6.40 1.38 -27.32
C PRO A 415 7.87 1.20 -26.89
N ALA A 416 8.36 -0.04 -26.85
CA ALA A 416 9.75 -0.34 -26.52
C ALA A 416 10.71 0.13 -27.60
N GLU A 417 10.40 -0.09 -28.89
CA GLU A 417 11.21 0.39 -30.01
C GLU A 417 11.25 1.92 -30.04
N VAL A 418 10.11 2.59 -29.82
CA VAL A 418 10.05 4.06 -29.74
C VAL A 418 10.89 4.57 -28.58
N ALA A 419 10.79 3.94 -27.40
CA ALA A 419 11.57 4.33 -26.23
C ALA A 419 13.08 4.15 -26.47
N GLU A 420 13.49 3.09 -27.16
CA GLU A 420 14.90 2.84 -27.53
C GLU A 420 15.44 3.96 -28.42
N GLU A 421 14.67 4.39 -29.44
CA GLU A 421 15.07 5.51 -30.29
C GLU A 421 15.19 6.82 -29.52
N LEU A 422 14.23 7.13 -28.66
CA LEU A 422 14.24 8.35 -27.84
C LEU A 422 15.39 8.39 -26.82
N MET A 423 15.94 7.23 -26.43
CA MET A 423 17.08 7.16 -25.51
C MET A 423 18.45 7.30 -26.17
N LYS A 424 18.53 7.29 -27.50
CA LYS A 424 19.82 7.39 -28.21
C LYS A 424 20.50 8.75 -28.09
N SER A 425 19.74 9.81 -27.81
CA SER A 425 20.27 11.16 -27.66
C SER A 425 19.57 11.93 -26.54
N GLU A 426 20.32 12.74 -25.80
CA GLU A 426 19.77 13.72 -24.84
C GLU A 426 19.25 14.98 -25.56
N ASP A 427 19.71 15.22 -26.79
CA ASP A 427 19.21 16.31 -27.62
C ASP A 427 17.89 15.92 -28.26
N THR A 428 16.87 16.73 -28.00
CA THR A 428 15.49 16.45 -28.40
C THR A 428 15.31 16.42 -29.92
N ASP A 429 15.95 17.35 -30.65
CA ASP A 429 15.84 17.42 -32.11
C ASP A 429 16.47 16.17 -32.74
N ILE A 430 17.67 15.79 -32.29
CA ILE A 430 18.39 14.62 -32.79
C ILE A 430 17.61 13.32 -32.48
N ALA A 431 17.03 13.21 -31.27
CA ALA A 431 16.26 12.02 -30.89
C ALA A 431 14.99 11.87 -31.73
N LEU A 432 14.28 12.96 -32.00
CA LEU A 432 13.06 12.94 -32.81
C LEU A 432 13.34 12.72 -34.30
N GLU A 433 14.39 13.33 -34.84
CA GLU A 433 14.86 13.07 -36.21
C GLU A 433 15.27 11.62 -36.39
N GLY A 434 16.00 11.04 -35.41
CA GLY A 434 16.34 9.61 -35.39
C GLY A 434 15.13 8.70 -35.38
N LEU A 435 14.10 9.06 -34.60
CA LEU A 435 12.83 8.31 -34.60
C LEU A 435 12.12 8.38 -35.96
N ILE A 436 12.10 9.55 -36.62
CA ILE A 436 11.51 9.71 -37.96
C ILE A 436 12.23 8.82 -38.97
N GLU A 437 13.57 8.82 -38.98
CA GLU A 437 14.37 7.98 -39.85
C GLU A 437 14.07 6.49 -39.60
N PHE A 438 14.04 6.07 -38.34
CA PHE A 438 13.70 4.70 -37.96
C PHE A 438 12.30 4.29 -38.45
N LEU A 439 11.28 5.15 -38.28
CA LEU A 439 9.91 4.90 -38.75
C LEU A 439 9.84 4.77 -40.27
N ARG A 440 10.52 5.65 -41.00
CA ARG A 440 10.60 5.60 -42.47
C ARG A 440 11.28 4.30 -42.97
N ASP A 441 12.40 3.92 -42.36
CA ASP A 441 13.08 2.67 -42.67
C ASP A 441 12.19 1.44 -42.43
N LYS A 442 11.43 1.47 -41.29
CA LYS A 442 10.53 0.38 -40.95
C LYS A 442 9.37 0.29 -41.93
N LYS A 443 8.86 1.42 -42.43
CA LYS A 443 7.81 1.48 -43.45
C LYS A 443 8.28 0.81 -44.74
N VAL A 444 9.45 1.18 -45.25
CA VAL A 444 10.03 0.59 -46.46
C VAL A 444 10.17 -0.92 -46.31
N ARG A 445 10.72 -1.40 -45.19
CA ARG A 445 10.88 -2.85 -44.93
C ARG A 445 9.54 -3.59 -44.81
N SER A 446 8.46 -2.93 -44.38
CA SER A 446 7.12 -3.55 -44.34
C SER A 446 6.53 -3.69 -45.73
N GLU A 447 6.71 -2.68 -46.58
CA GLU A 447 6.25 -2.69 -47.96
C GLU A 447 6.97 -3.76 -48.80
N ASP A 448 8.28 -3.92 -48.63
CA ASP A 448 9.07 -4.97 -49.28
C ASP A 448 8.57 -6.37 -48.89
N ARG A 449 8.33 -6.62 -47.61
CA ARG A 449 7.81 -7.92 -47.13
C ARG A 449 6.41 -8.24 -47.65
N ASP A 450 5.54 -7.25 -47.82
CA ASP A 450 4.20 -7.46 -48.36
C ASP A 450 4.27 -7.69 -49.89
N SER A 451 5.23 -7.10 -50.58
CA SER A 451 5.50 -7.34 -51.98
C SER A 451 6.00 -8.79 -52.21
N ASP A 452 6.99 -9.24 -51.42
CA ASP A 452 7.53 -10.62 -51.48
C ASP A 452 6.43 -11.67 -51.15
N ARG A 453 5.53 -11.40 -50.21
CA ARG A 453 4.42 -12.30 -49.89
C ARG A 453 3.36 -12.36 -50.99
N LYS A 454 3.13 -11.27 -51.71
CA LYS A 454 2.21 -11.24 -52.84
C LYS A 454 2.81 -12.01 -54.06
N GLU A 455 4.11 -11.90 -54.28
CA GLU A 455 4.81 -12.67 -55.32
C GLU A 455 4.86 -14.18 -54.99
N ALA A 456 5.12 -14.55 -53.72
CA ALA A 456 5.12 -15.95 -53.26
C ALA A 456 3.72 -16.59 -53.21
N GLY A 457 2.66 -15.80 -53.14
CA GLY A 457 1.25 -16.26 -53.13
C GLY A 457 0.64 -16.48 -54.50
N LEU A 458 1.31 -16.04 -55.59
CA LEU A 458 0.89 -16.25 -56.96
C LEU A 458 1.29 -17.63 -57.52
N ASP A 459 2.13 -18.38 -56.79
CA ASP A 459 2.57 -19.74 -57.16
C ASP A 459 1.82 -20.85 -56.39
N ARG A 460 0.58 -20.62 -55.92
CA ARG A 460 -0.26 -21.66 -55.31
C ARG A 460 -1.68 -21.67 -55.87
#